data_8cb533e2760163e1a6bebc56871934fa
#
_entry.id   8cb533e2760163e1a6bebc56871934fa
#
_cell.length_a   1.000
_cell.length_b   1.000
_cell.length_c   1.000
_cell.angle_alpha   90.00
_cell.angle_beta   90.00
_cell.angle_gamma   90.00
#
_symmetry.space_group_name_H-M   'P 1'
#
loop_
_entity.id
_entity.type
_entity.pdbx_description
1 polymer ?
#
loop_
_entity_poly.entity_id
_entity_poly.type
_entity_poly.pdbx_seq_one_letter_code
_entity_poly.pdbx_strand_id
1 'polypeptide(L)'
;MKNAEEFLKRYHVAIGRATQSQLDKLKPKIASEWINEWMQEVGSSITDPEEFRVSFEKFLTDGLQFADDSKVTIEGDELILDIGGCVICPGNDILKKAGEEALCPITPTGLMAISRVLGKKATLVGVNKEGKPVGYCQIKYKLEEK
;
A
#
# COMPACT_ATOMS: atom_id res chain seq x y z
N MET A 1 23.73 13.68 6.82
CA MET A 1 22.29 13.89 6.86
C MET A 1 21.78 13.62 8.28
N LYS A 2 21.05 14.54 8.85
CA LYS A 2 20.47 14.32 10.18
C LYS A 2 19.34 13.32 10.08
N ASN A 3 18.44 13.28 10.97
CA ASN A 3 17.44 12.20 11.08
C ASN A 3 16.38 12.27 9.96
N ALA A 4 16.60 11.53 8.89
CA ALA A 4 15.67 11.47 7.75
C ALA A 4 14.31 10.87 8.16
N GLU A 5 14.30 9.93 9.09
CA GLU A 5 13.05 9.32 9.57
C GLU A 5 12.19 10.33 10.33
N GLU A 6 12.80 11.14 11.16
CA GLU A 6 12.07 12.19 11.90
C GLU A 6 11.51 13.24 10.96
N PHE A 7 12.27 13.65 9.97
CA PHE A 7 11.80 14.62 8.96
C PHE A 7 10.65 14.03 8.16
N LEU A 8 10.78 12.78 7.70
CA LEU A 8 9.76 12.12 6.91
C LEU A 8 8.45 11.99 7.69
N LYS A 9 8.54 11.64 8.98
CA LYS A 9 7.37 11.57 9.86
C LYS A 9 6.65 12.92 9.96
N ARG A 10 7.40 14.00 10.19
CA ARG A 10 6.85 15.36 10.28
C ARG A 10 6.24 15.81 8.96
N TYR A 11 6.93 15.54 7.86
CA TYR A 11 6.45 15.88 6.52
C TYR A 11 5.15 15.14 6.21
N HIS A 12 5.10 13.85 6.51
CA HIS A 12 3.91 13.03 6.30
C HIS A 12 2.72 13.53 7.11
N VAL A 13 2.91 13.86 8.38
CA VAL A 13 1.86 14.42 9.23
C VAL A 13 1.36 15.75 8.67
N ALA A 14 2.27 16.64 8.28
CA ALA A 14 1.90 17.94 7.72
C ALA A 14 1.08 17.79 6.44
N ILE A 15 1.49 16.94 5.52
CA ILE A 15 0.75 16.69 4.27
C ILE A 15 -0.61 16.06 4.58
N GLY A 16 -0.65 15.08 5.49
CA GLY A 16 -1.90 14.44 5.89
C GLY A 16 -2.90 15.44 6.46
N ARG A 17 -2.45 16.33 7.34
CA ARG A 17 -3.30 17.36 7.92
C ARG A 17 -3.78 18.39 6.90
N ALA A 18 -2.88 18.81 6.02
CA ALA A 18 -3.21 19.80 4.99
C ALA A 18 -4.21 19.28 3.97
N THR A 19 -4.31 17.96 3.82
CA THR A 19 -5.12 17.33 2.76
C THR A 19 -6.28 16.50 3.30
N GLN A 20 -6.65 16.64 4.57
CA GLN A 20 -7.73 15.83 5.19
C GLN A 20 -9.01 15.81 4.37
N SER A 21 -9.43 16.95 3.83
CA SER A 21 -10.66 17.04 3.03
C SER A 21 -10.51 16.41 1.63
N GLN A 22 -9.32 16.02 1.23
CA GLN A 22 -9.03 15.52 -0.12
C GLN A 22 -8.44 14.12 -0.14
N LEU A 23 -8.33 13.46 1.01
CA LEU A 23 -7.66 12.16 1.10
C LEU A 23 -8.29 11.09 0.21
N ASP A 24 -9.62 11.10 0.10
CA ASP A 24 -10.34 10.13 -0.76
C ASP A 24 -9.95 10.26 -2.23
N LYS A 25 -9.52 11.44 -2.65
CA LYS A 25 -9.03 11.67 -4.02
C LYS A 25 -7.53 11.51 -4.14
N LEU A 26 -6.80 11.93 -3.10
CA LEU A 26 -5.34 11.93 -3.10
C LEU A 26 -4.76 10.52 -3.07
N LYS A 27 -5.27 9.66 -2.19
CA LYS A 27 -4.75 8.30 -2.07
C LYS A 27 -4.82 7.50 -3.37
N PRO A 28 -5.98 7.47 -4.07
CA PRO A 28 -6.03 6.78 -5.37
C PRO A 28 -5.14 7.40 -6.44
N LYS A 29 -4.94 8.71 -6.42
CA LYS A 29 -4.04 9.36 -7.39
C LYS A 29 -2.59 8.94 -7.20
N ILE A 30 -2.14 8.88 -5.96
CA ILE A 30 -0.79 8.41 -5.64
C ILE A 30 -0.64 6.95 -6.09
N ALA A 31 -1.60 6.11 -5.73
CA ALA A 31 -1.60 4.69 -6.11
C ALA A 31 -1.57 4.52 -7.63
N SER A 32 -2.36 5.32 -8.34
CA SER A 32 -2.41 5.26 -9.80
C SER A 32 -1.07 5.61 -10.43
N GLU A 33 -0.39 6.61 -9.91
CA GLU A 33 0.95 7.00 -10.37
C GLU A 33 1.93 5.83 -10.24
N TRP A 34 1.94 5.18 -9.10
CA TRP A 34 2.83 4.05 -8.84
C TRP A 34 2.49 2.83 -9.70
N ILE A 35 1.21 2.51 -9.84
CA ILE A 35 0.80 1.35 -10.65
C ILE A 35 1.07 1.60 -12.13
N ASN A 36 0.88 2.82 -12.62
CA ASN A 36 1.22 3.16 -14.01
C ASN A 36 2.71 2.97 -14.29
N GLU A 37 3.56 3.38 -13.34
CA GLU A 37 5.01 3.17 -13.43
C GLU A 37 5.34 1.69 -13.50
N TRP A 38 4.75 0.89 -12.61
CA TRP A 38 4.97 -0.55 -12.60
C TRP A 38 4.49 -1.23 -13.88
N MET A 39 3.34 -0.81 -14.41
CA MET A 39 2.80 -1.35 -15.65
C MET A 39 3.71 -1.11 -16.86
N GLN A 40 4.45 -0.01 -16.87
CA GLN A 40 5.43 0.25 -17.93
C GLN A 40 6.59 -0.76 -17.89
N GLU A 41 6.93 -1.26 -16.71
CA GLU A 41 7.99 -2.26 -16.56
C GLU A 41 7.53 -3.68 -16.90
N VAL A 42 6.33 -4.07 -16.47
CA VAL A 42 5.85 -5.46 -16.58
C VAL A 42 4.97 -5.71 -17.79
N GLY A 43 4.57 -4.66 -18.50
CA GLY A 43 3.63 -4.77 -19.62
C GLY A 43 2.19 -4.65 -19.15
N SER A 44 1.24 -5.03 -20.02
CA SER A 44 -0.17 -4.72 -19.82
C SER A 44 -0.89 -5.63 -18.81
N SER A 45 -0.47 -6.88 -18.66
CA SER A 45 -1.15 -7.78 -17.73
C SER A 45 -0.29 -8.99 -17.36
N ILE A 46 -0.53 -9.50 -16.16
CA ILE A 46 0.04 -10.75 -15.67
C ILE A 46 -1.14 -11.60 -15.21
N THR A 47 -1.49 -12.63 -15.99
CA THR A 47 -2.68 -13.44 -15.73
C THR A 47 -2.44 -14.59 -14.76
N ASP A 48 -1.19 -15.07 -14.68
CA ASP A 48 -0.84 -16.12 -13.72
C ASP A 48 -0.71 -15.54 -12.31
N PRO A 49 -1.52 -16.03 -11.33
CA PRO A 49 -1.49 -15.48 -9.97
C PRO A 49 -0.12 -15.54 -9.31
N GLU A 50 0.65 -16.60 -9.51
CA GLU A 50 1.98 -16.72 -8.90
C GLU A 50 2.98 -15.74 -9.53
N GLU A 51 2.94 -15.58 -10.84
CA GLU A 51 3.77 -14.59 -11.51
C GLU A 51 3.41 -13.17 -11.06
N PHE A 52 2.10 -12.88 -10.92
CA PHE A 52 1.62 -11.60 -10.38
C PHE A 52 2.15 -11.39 -8.97
N ARG A 53 2.02 -12.39 -8.10
CA ARG A 53 2.47 -12.31 -6.71
C ARG A 53 3.95 -11.95 -6.62
N VAL A 54 4.79 -12.68 -7.35
CA VAL A 54 6.24 -12.45 -7.35
C VAL A 54 6.58 -11.05 -7.88
N SER A 55 5.97 -10.67 -8.99
CA SER A 55 6.23 -9.38 -9.63
C SER A 55 5.77 -8.21 -8.75
N PHE A 56 4.60 -8.33 -8.14
CA PHE A 56 4.07 -7.27 -7.27
C PHE A 56 4.91 -7.13 -6.00
N GLU A 57 5.28 -8.24 -5.39
CA GLU A 57 6.16 -8.22 -4.21
C GLU A 57 7.50 -7.54 -4.53
N LYS A 58 8.07 -7.84 -5.68
CA LYS A 58 9.30 -7.19 -6.13
C LYS A 58 9.12 -5.69 -6.33
N PHE A 59 7.99 -5.27 -6.89
CA PHE A 59 7.69 -3.86 -7.06
C PHE A 59 7.58 -3.14 -5.72
N LEU A 60 6.90 -3.74 -4.74
CA LEU A 60 6.77 -3.15 -3.40
C LEU A 60 8.12 -3.09 -2.69
N THR A 61 8.92 -4.15 -2.77
CA THR A 61 10.18 -4.28 -2.04
C THR A 61 11.31 -3.48 -2.68
N ASP A 62 11.51 -3.65 -3.97
CA ASP A 62 12.65 -3.07 -4.69
C ASP A 62 12.31 -1.78 -5.43
N GLY A 63 11.07 -1.65 -5.89
CA GLY A 63 10.61 -0.47 -6.62
C GLY A 63 10.22 0.68 -5.70
N LEU A 64 9.19 0.50 -4.91
CA LEU A 64 8.72 1.57 -3.99
C LEU A 64 9.61 1.74 -2.77
N GLN A 65 10.12 0.65 -2.21
CA GLN A 65 11.04 0.69 -1.07
C GLN A 65 10.49 1.46 0.14
N PHE A 66 9.20 1.30 0.41
CA PHE A 66 8.54 2.07 1.49
C PHE A 66 8.59 1.37 2.85
N ALA A 67 9.09 0.16 2.91
CA ALA A 67 9.12 -0.65 4.12
C ALA A 67 10.35 -1.56 4.12
N ASP A 68 10.73 -2.04 5.30
CA ASP A 68 11.83 -2.98 5.43
C ASP A 68 11.48 -4.33 4.82
N ASP A 69 10.20 -4.72 4.92
CA ASP A 69 9.71 -6.00 4.45
C ASP A 69 8.31 -5.86 3.89
N SER A 70 8.09 -6.42 2.71
CA SER A 70 6.78 -6.43 2.05
C SER A 70 6.59 -7.81 1.44
N LYS A 71 5.65 -8.58 1.97
CA LYS A 71 5.38 -9.93 1.48
C LYS A 71 3.97 -10.01 0.92
N VAL A 72 3.84 -10.59 -0.27
CA VAL A 72 2.56 -10.82 -0.93
C VAL A 72 2.24 -12.30 -0.90
N THR A 73 1.04 -12.65 -0.42
CA THR A 73 0.56 -14.02 -0.40
C THR A 73 -0.79 -14.07 -1.09
N ILE A 74 -1.03 -15.09 -1.91
CA ILE A 74 -2.34 -15.36 -2.50
C ILE A 74 -2.76 -16.76 -2.07
N GLU A 75 -3.89 -16.84 -1.38
CA GLU A 75 -4.46 -18.09 -0.92
C GLU A 75 -5.93 -18.13 -1.30
N GLY A 76 -6.29 -19.00 -2.26
CA GLY A 76 -7.65 -19.07 -2.76
C GLY A 76 -8.09 -17.75 -3.38
N ASP A 77 -9.13 -17.15 -2.81
CA ASP A 77 -9.66 -15.87 -3.27
C ASP A 77 -9.19 -14.67 -2.44
N GLU A 78 -8.11 -14.85 -1.65
CA GLU A 78 -7.55 -13.77 -0.84
C GLU A 78 -6.14 -13.41 -1.28
N LEU A 79 -5.87 -12.11 -1.33
CA LEU A 79 -4.52 -11.58 -1.46
C LEU A 79 -4.18 -10.85 -0.16
N ILE A 80 -3.02 -11.16 0.39
CA ILE A 80 -2.59 -10.64 1.69
C ILE A 80 -1.25 -9.94 1.53
N LEU A 81 -1.18 -8.69 2.00
CA LEU A 81 0.07 -7.95 2.11
C LEU A 81 0.49 -7.94 3.58
N ASP A 82 1.67 -8.49 3.86
CA ASP A 82 2.30 -8.38 5.17
C ASP A 82 3.44 -7.38 5.07
N ILE A 83 3.32 -6.28 5.79
CA ILE A 83 4.25 -5.15 5.70
C ILE A 83 4.90 -4.92 7.05
N GLY A 84 6.22 -4.77 7.04
CA GLY A 84 7.00 -4.52 8.23
C GLY A 84 7.97 -3.36 8.06
N GLY A 85 8.00 -2.44 9.05
CA GLY A 85 8.89 -1.29 9.01
C GLY A 85 8.49 -0.23 7.98
N CYS A 86 7.18 -0.02 7.79
CA CYS A 86 6.67 0.96 6.84
C CYS A 86 7.02 2.39 7.28
N VAL A 87 7.64 3.16 6.38
CA VAL A 87 8.14 4.51 6.70
C VAL A 87 7.04 5.53 6.92
N ILE A 88 5.83 5.30 6.43
CA ILE A 88 4.71 6.22 6.62
C ILE A 88 3.85 5.91 7.84
N CYS A 89 3.96 4.72 8.41
CA CYS A 89 3.16 4.33 9.56
C CYS A 89 3.38 5.19 10.80
N PRO A 90 4.61 5.62 11.15
CA PRO A 90 4.79 6.51 12.31
C PRO A 90 4.00 7.81 12.20
N GLY A 91 3.99 8.45 11.01
CA GLY A 91 3.19 9.64 10.77
C GLY A 91 1.69 9.36 10.79
N ASN A 92 1.27 8.26 10.20
CA ASN A 92 -0.14 7.86 10.20
C ASN A 92 -0.65 7.54 11.60
N ASP A 93 0.19 6.97 12.45
CA ASP A 93 -0.17 6.70 13.84
C ASP A 93 -0.46 8.01 14.59
N ILE A 94 0.36 9.05 14.36
CA ILE A 94 0.13 10.38 14.93
C ILE A 94 -1.20 10.97 14.44
N LEU A 95 -1.49 10.87 13.16
CA LEU A 95 -2.75 11.36 12.59
C LEU A 95 -3.95 10.66 13.23
N LYS A 96 -3.92 9.34 13.35
CA LYS A 96 -5.00 8.56 13.94
C LYS A 96 -5.22 8.89 15.42
N LYS A 97 -4.16 9.05 16.19
CA LYS A 97 -4.26 9.41 17.61
C LYS A 97 -4.84 10.80 17.82
N ALA A 98 -4.69 11.68 16.83
CA ALA A 98 -5.28 13.02 16.85
C ALA A 98 -6.72 13.04 16.31
N GLY A 99 -7.30 11.88 15.97
CA GLY A 99 -8.64 11.80 15.42
C GLY A 99 -8.72 12.16 13.94
N GLU A 100 -7.58 12.19 13.25
CA GLU A 100 -7.49 12.53 11.85
C GLU A 100 -7.35 11.27 11.00
N GLU A 101 -7.68 11.34 9.70
CA GLU A 101 -7.54 10.21 8.81
C GLU A 101 -6.08 10.01 8.40
N ALA A 102 -5.68 8.74 8.30
CA ALA A 102 -4.35 8.37 7.84
C ALA A 102 -4.22 8.57 6.33
N LEU A 103 -3.04 8.99 5.91
CA LEU A 103 -2.68 9.04 4.49
C LEU A 103 -1.87 7.78 4.16
N CYS A 104 -2.58 6.73 3.75
CA CYS A 104 -1.95 5.45 3.38
C CYS A 104 -2.34 5.07 1.94
N PRO A 105 -1.48 5.37 0.95
CA PRO A 105 -1.77 5.02 -0.43
C PRO A 105 -1.52 3.56 -0.77
N ILE A 106 -0.97 2.77 0.14
CA ILE A 106 -0.66 1.35 -0.11
C ILE A 106 -1.94 0.53 -0.31
N THR A 107 -2.99 0.81 0.47
CA THR A 107 -4.27 0.12 0.34
C THR A 107 -4.86 0.26 -1.07
N PRO A 108 -5.02 1.47 -1.63
CA PRO A 108 -5.50 1.58 -3.01
C PRO A 108 -4.48 1.07 -4.05
N THR A 109 -3.19 1.05 -3.72
CA THR A 109 -2.18 0.46 -4.62
C THR A 109 -2.45 -1.03 -4.85
N GLY A 110 -2.75 -1.78 -3.79
CA GLY A 110 -3.12 -3.18 -3.90
C GLY A 110 -4.39 -3.39 -4.72
N LEU A 111 -5.42 -2.57 -4.49
CA LEU A 111 -6.66 -2.65 -5.25
C LEU A 111 -6.41 -2.44 -6.75
N MET A 112 -5.62 -1.46 -7.10
CA MET A 112 -5.32 -1.14 -8.50
C MET A 112 -4.42 -2.18 -9.16
N ALA A 113 -3.45 -2.71 -8.43
CA ALA A 113 -2.60 -3.79 -8.95
C ALA A 113 -3.44 -5.00 -9.33
N ILE A 114 -4.34 -5.41 -8.45
CA ILE A 114 -5.23 -6.54 -8.72
C ILE A 114 -6.14 -6.25 -9.93
N SER A 115 -6.75 -5.09 -9.94
CA SER A 115 -7.72 -4.74 -10.98
C SER A 115 -7.07 -4.53 -12.35
N ARG A 116 -5.98 -3.79 -12.40
CA ARG A 116 -5.37 -3.38 -13.68
C ARG A 116 -4.38 -4.38 -14.25
N VAL A 117 -3.67 -5.11 -13.39
CA VAL A 117 -2.62 -6.03 -13.83
C VAL A 117 -3.08 -7.48 -13.77
N LEU A 118 -3.60 -7.94 -12.64
CA LEU A 118 -4.11 -9.32 -12.53
C LEU A 118 -5.45 -9.51 -13.24
N GLY A 119 -6.20 -8.43 -13.46
CA GLY A 119 -7.46 -8.49 -14.18
C GLY A 119 -8.61 -9.07 -13.38
N LYS A 120 -8.56 -8.99 -12.05
CA LYS A 120 -9.63 -9.44 -11.17
C LYS A 120 -10.24 -8.27 -10.42
N LYS A 121 -11.47 -8.45 -9.93
CA LYS A 121 -12.11 -7.48 -9.05
C LYS A 121 -11.54 -7.69 -7.65
N ALA A 122 -11.18 -6.59 -6.98
CA ALA A 122 -10.66 -6.63 -5.62
C ALA A 122 -11.55 -5.83 -4.69
N THR A 123 -11.75 -6.37 -3.50
CA THR A 123 -12.45 -5.68 -2.42
C THR A 123 -11.57 -5.71 -1.19
N LEU A 124 -11.40 -4.57 -0.53
CA LEU A 124 -10.64 -4.51 0.71
C LEU A 124 -11.42 -5.21 1.81
N VAL A 125 -10.82 -6.22 2.43
CA VAL A 125 -11.39 -6.90 3.58
C VAL A 125 -11.07 -6.13 4.86
N GLY A 126 -9.82 -5.69 5.01
CA GLY A 126 -9.43 -4.91 6.17
C GLY A 126 -7.93 -4.72 6.29
N VAL A 127 -7.57 -3.86 7.22
CA VAL A 127 -6.17 -3.60 7.61
C VAL A 127 -6.04 -3.98 9.08
N ASN A 128 -5.18 -4.95 9.38
CA ASN A 128 -4.97 -5.43 10.73
C ASN A 128 -3.62 -4.96 11.26
N LYS A 129 -3.67 -4.20 12.36
CA LYS A 129 -2.48 -3.73 13.09
C LYS A 129 -2.45 -4.25 14.52
N GLU A 130 -3.45 -5.02 14.92
CA GLU A 130 -3.60 -5.52 16.28
C GLU A 130 -2.43 -6.42 16.68
N GLY A 131 -1.85 -6.14 17.86
CA GLY A 131 -0.70 -6.90 18.34
C GLY A 131 0.61 -6.65 17.61
N LYS A 132 0.64 -5.67 16.71
CA LYS A 132 1.82 -5.37 15.91
C LYS A 132 2.46 -4.04 16.31
N PRO A 133 3.80 -3.93 16.27
CA PRO A 133 4.47 -2.65 16.50
C PRO A 133 4.15 -1.64 15.40
N VAL A 134 4.40 -0.36 15.67
CA VAL A 134 4.24 0.70 14.66
C VAL A 134 5.10 0.39 13.45
N GLY A 135 4.53 0.54 12.27
CA GLY A 135 5.21 0.20 11.01
C GLY A 135 4.86 -1.18 10.47
N TYR A 136 4.10 -1.98 11.23
CA TYR A 136 3.71 -3.32 10.84
C TYR A 136 2.21 -3.41 10.64
N CYS A 137 1.77 -4.00 9.54
CA CYS A 137 0.35 -4.21 9.27
C CYS A 137 0.15 -5.37 8.31
N GLN A 138 -1.07 -5.89 8.30
CA GLN A 138 -1.52 -6.89 7.33
C GLN A 138 -2.75 -6.32 6.61
N ILE A 139 -2.70 -6.29 5.29
CA ILE A 139 -3.79 -5.79 4.45
C ILE A 139 -4.35 -6.96 3.66
N LYS A 140 -5.65 -7.17 3.74
CA LYS A 140 -6.33 -8.28 3.05
C LYS A 140 -7.31 -7.78 2.01
N TYR A 141 -7.27 -8.42 0.85
CA TYR A 141 -8.20 -8.16 -0.25
C TYR A 141 -8.88 -9.46 -0.65
N LYS A 142 -10.15 -9.34 -1.05
CA LYS A 142 -10.88 -10.45 -1.64
C LYS A 142 -10.82 -10.32 -3.15
N LEU A 143 -10.51 -11.43 -3.83
CA LEU A 143 -10.42 -11.51 -5.28
C LEU A 143 -11.68 -12.14 -5.84
N GLU A 144 -12.24 -11.52 -6.89
CA GLU A 144 -13.41 -12.05 -7.59
C GLU A 144 -13.18 -11.92 -9.09
N GLU A 145 -13.82 -12.78 -9.87
CA GLU A 145 -13.81 -12.64 -11.32
C GLU A 145 -14.57 -11.38 -11.73
N LYS A 146 -14.08 -10.73 -12.77
CA LYS A 146 -14.77 -9.55 -13.30
C LYS A 146 -15.98 -9.95 -14.13
#